data_0ed31790b944e959d63fc0356892170d
#
_entry.id   0ed31790b944e959d63fc0356892170d
#
_cell.length_a   1.000
_cell.length_b   1.000
_cell.length_c   1.000
_cell.angle_alpha   90.00
_cell.angle_beta   90.00
_cell.angle_gamma   90.00
#
_symmetry.space_group_name_H-M   'P 1'
#
loop_
_entity.id
_entity.type
_entity.pdbx_description
1 polymer ?
#
loop_
_entity_poly.entity_id
_entity_poly.type
_entity_poly.pdbx_seq_one_letter_code
_entity_poly.pdbx_strand_id
1 'polypeptide(L)'
;MTYFAVVWKNKKISLEELKYAKIYDEFDINDILIWFECDDTELLNQLWWIIKWWEILEEEELADEFQDKKILGTKNKNFWLKLKRDFNVKRFKEVDILKTDKEVKNKWIEIIELWDKYWVVRWYQNIGLYEKLDFEKPSRSMQMGMMPAKFTHIMTNIWLSRCYSRENLTIYDPFAWSGTTWFIVNYLWYNFVWSDLKINHLEINREWWIGQKDSNGKNFDIFQHDISNDIPDGKLDWNILIVSEWWLWPIVKSVSTPQEIAKYQNEVWNLYKKFVTTISKIKKSHHIKAVFTIPYYINQNNFLEQEIKSRSSTFDWKFSSVDEIYAREWQKVGRKIMILE
;
A
#
# COMPACT_ATOMS: atom_id res chain seq x y z
N MET A 1 23.46 5.73 -2.77
CA MET A 1 23.70 5.10 -1.44
C MET A 1 23.07 3.73 -1.43
N THR A 2 23.68 2.80 -0.71
CA THR A 2 23.26 1.40 -0.66
C THR A 2 22.42 1.12 0.58
N TYR A 3 21.32 0.45 0.38
CA TYR A 3 20.35 0.14 1.42
C TYR A 3 19.99 -1.33 1.41
N PHE A 4 19.46 -1.77 2.53
CA PHE A 4 18.99 -3.10 2.74
C PHE A 4 17.59 -3.06 3.38
N ALA A 5 16.68 -3.88 2.93
CA ALA A 5 15.33 -3.88 3.46
C ALA A 5 14.78 -5.28 3.71
N VAL A 6 13.92 -5.39 4.72
CA VAL A 6 13.05 -6.55 4.91
C VAL A 6 11.73 -6.28 4.20
N VAL A 7 11.43 -7.13 3.22
CA VAL A 7 10.15 -7.12 2.51
C VAL A 7 9.18 -8.12 3.14
N TRP A 8 7.90 -7.94 2.88
CA TRP A 8 6.89 -8.82 3.43
C TRP A 8 6.64 -10.03 2.52
N LYS A 9 5.79 -10.98 2.99
CA LYS A 9 5.50 -12.29 2.38
C LYS A 9 5.29 -12.30 0.86
N ASN A 10 4.77 -11.23 0.27
CA ASN A 10 4.50 -11.14 -1.17
C ASN A 10 5.55 -10.28 -1.86
N LYS A 11 6.72 -10.85 -2.06
CA LYS A 11 7.88 -10.17 -2.63
C LYS A 11 7.62 -9.44 -3.93
N LYS A 12 6.88 -10.04 -4.87
CA LYS A 12 6.57 -9.40 -6.16
C LYS A 12 5.81 -8.09 -6.00
N ILE A 13 4.85 -8.02 -5.07
CA ILE A 13 4.14 -6.78 -4.78
C ILE A 13 5.06 -5.76 -4.11
N SER A 14 5.96 -6.22 -3.22
CA SER A 14 6.99 -5.37 -2.63
C SER A 14 7.89 -4.75 -3.68
N LEU A 15 8.33 -5.53 -4.67
CA LEU A 15 9.17 -5.07 -5.76
C LEU A 15 8.42 -4.05 -6.66
N GLU A 16 7.13 -4.27 -6.92
CA GLU A 16 6.33 -3.28 -7.65
C GLU A 16 6.19 -1.96 -6.86
N GLU A 17 6.09 -2.02 -5.53
CA GLU A 17 6.06 -0.83 -4.69
C GLU A 17 7.43 -0.11 -4.66
N LEU A 18 8.53 -0.84 -4.70
CA LEU A 18 9.88 -0.25 -4.73
C LEU A 18 10.12 0.66 -5.94
N LYS A 19 9.46 0.40 -7.05
CA LYS A 19 9.50 1.29 -8.22
C LYS A 19 9.00 2.70 -7.91
N TYR A 20 8.17 2.86 -6.88
CA TYR A 20 7.74 4.17 -6.38
C TYR A 20 8.90 5.02 -5.88
N ALA A 21 9.87 4.42 -5.21
CA ALA A 21 11.06 5.09 -4.70
C ALA A 21 12.15 5.25 -5.77
N LYS A 22 11.85 4.99 -7.05
CA LYS A 22 12.82 5.03 -8.17
C LYS A 22 14.04 4.15 -7.93
N ILE A 23 13.81 2.99 -7.37
CA ILE A 23 14.84 1.98 -7.17
C ILE A 23 15.03 1.26 -8.50
N TYR A 24 16.25 1.30 -9.02
CA TYR A 24 16.59 0.78 -10.36
C TYR A 24 17.40 -0.51 -10.29
N ASP A 25 18.23 -0.66 -9.26
CA ASP A 25 19.09 -1.82 -9.08
C ASP A 25 18.71 -2.53 -7.77
N GLU A 26 17.97 -3.63 -7.90
CA GLU A 26 17.57 -4.46 -6.78
C GLU A 26 18.24 -5.83 -6.88
N PHE A 27 18.81 -6.31 -5.79
CA PHE A 27 19.41 -7.62 -5.68
C PHE A 27 18.71 -8.45 -4.62
N ASP A 28 18.25 -9.61 -5.03
CA ASP A 28 17.64 -10.57 -4.13
C ASP A 28 18.70 -11.26 -3.26
N ILE A 29 18.55 -11.15 -1.95
CA ILE A 29 19.33 -11.93 -1.01
C ILE A 29 18.60 -13.23 -0.67
N ASN A 30 17.29 -13.12 -0.42
CA ASN A 30 16.39 -14.26 -0.21
C ASN A 30 14.92 -13.79 -0.32
N ASP A 31 13.95 -14.64 0.02
CA ASP A 31 12.52 -14.36 -0.13
C ASP A 31 12.01 -13.12 0.64
N ILE A 32 12.77 -12.63 1.62
CA ILE A 32 12.35 -11.55 2.52
C ILE A 32 13.35 -10.40 2.62
N LEU A 33 14.54 -10.57 2.06
CA LEU A 33 15.62 -9.60 2.13
C LEU A 33 16.01 -9.15 0.74
N ILE A 34 16.07 -7.85 0.56
CA ILE A 34 16.55 -7.21 -0.67
C ILE A 34 17.62 -6.18 -0.35
N TRP A 35 18.55 -6.03 -1.25
CA TRP A 35 19.53 -4.97 -1.30
C TRP A 35 19.23 -4.09 -2.50
N PHE A 36 19.39 -2.77 -2.37
CA PHE A 36 19.09 -1.83 -3.44
C PHE A 36 19.84 -0.50 -3.28
N GLU A 37 19.89 0.26 -4.38
CA GLU A 37 20.38 1.64 -4.38
C GLU A 37 19.22 2.62 -4.55
N CYS A 38 19.27 3.74 -3.83
CA CYS A 38 18.24 4.78 -3.88
C CYS A 38 18.85 6.16 -3.67
N ASP A 39 18.38 7.13 -4.43
CA ASP A 39 18.80 8.53 -4.32
C ASP A 39 17.90 9.36 -3.38
N ASP A 40 16.64 8.92 -3.17
CA ASP A 40 15.65 9.64 -2.39
C ASP A 40 15.14 8.79 -1.23
N THR A 41 15.77 8.96 -0.07
CA THR A 41 15.41 8.24 1.16
C THR A 41 14.07 8.66 1.74
N GLU A 42 13.56 9.85 1.43
CA GLU A 42 12.24 10.26 1.93
C GLU A 42 11.13 9.42 1.30
N LEU A 43 11.31 9.03 0.04
CA LEU A 43 10.38 8.11 -0.62
C LEU A 43 10.39 6.72 0.01
N LEU A 44 11.55 6.26 0.53
CA LEU A 44 11.64 4.98 1.24
C LEU A 44 10.75 4.96 2.50
N ASN A 45 10.60 6.08 3.18
CA ASN A 45 9.77 6.20 4.37
C ASN A 45 8.26 6.11 4.07
N GLN A 46 7.88 6.16 2.80
CA GLN A 46 6.52 6.01 2.32
C GLN A 46 6.22 4.61 1.77
N LEU A 47 7.20 3.72 1.76
CA LEU A 47 7.03 2.33 1.34
C LEU A 47 6.43 1.48 2.46
N TRP A 48 5.62 0.46 2.06
CA TRP A 48 4.78 -0.22 3.04
C TRP A 48 4.88 -1.74 3.07
N TRP A 49 5.38 -2.37 2.00
CA TRP A 49 5.79 -3.77 2.04
C TRP A 49 7.16 -3.95 2.65
N ILE A 50 7.87 -2.84 2.87
CA ILE A 50 9.09 -2.82 3.66
C ILE A 50 8.70 -2.75 5.13
N ILE A 51 9.16 -3.72 5.91
CA ILE A 51 8.98 -3.74 7.37
C ILE A 51 9.90 -2.74 8.02
N LYS A 52 11.14 -2.71 7.54
CA LYS A 52 12.19 -1.77 7.93
C LYS A 52 13.30 -1.77 6.89
N TRP A 53 14.05 -0.68 6.84
CA TRP A 53 15.23 -0.60 5.99
C TRP A 53 16.43 -0.07 6.77
N TRP A 54 17.63 -0.44 6.33
CA TRP A 54 18.91 -0.12 6.91
C TRP A 54 19.79 0.61 5.91
N GLU A 55 20.60 1.50 6.43
CA GLU A 55 21.70 2.14 5.75
C GLU A 55 23.01 1.49 6.16
N ILE A 56 23.93 1.35 5.22
CA ILE A 56 25.27 0.87 5.50
C ILE A 56 26.09 2.00 6.12
N LEU A 57 26.85 1.68 7.18
CA LEU A 57 27.80 2.57 7.80
C LEU A 57 29.20 1.94 7.82
N GLU A 58 30.19 2.77 7.64
CA GLU A 58 31.58 2.40 7.93
C GLU A 58 31.84 2.48 9.45
N GLU A 59 32.86 1.78 9.94
CA GLU A 59 33.15 1.70 11.37
C GLU A 59 33.40 3.08 12.02
N GLU A 60 33.94 3.99 11.27
CA GLU A 60 34.26 5.37 11.69
C GLU A 60 32.98 6.19 11.95
N GLU A 61 31.90 5.91 11.24
CA GLU A 61 30.63 6.60 11.36
C GLU A 61 29.79 6.11 12.55
N LEU A 62 30.13 4.94 13.11
CA LEU A 62 29.40 4.38 14.26
C LEU A 62 29.47 5.27 15.51
N ALA A 63 30.54 6.02 15.68
CA ALA A 63 30.70 6.90 16.83
C ALA A 63 29.59 7.95 16.92
N ASP A 64 29.24 8.54 15.78
CA ASP A 64 28.20 9.57 15.71
C ASP A 64 26.80 9.01 16.02
N GLU A 65 26.54 7.79 15.60
CA GLU A 65 25.27 7.09 15.87
C GLU A 65 25.04 6.82 17.37
N PHE A 66 26.10 6.70 18.17
CA PHE A 66 25.99 6.38 19.57
C PHE A 66 26.01 7.58 20.51
N GLN A 67 26.25 8.81 20.02
CA GLN A 67 26.42 10.00 20.87
C GLN A 67 25.26 10.17 21.86
N ASP A 68 24.02 10.02 21.39
CA ASP A 68 22.82 10.22 22.22
C ASP A 68 22.11 8.91 22.60
N LYS A 69 22.53 7.79 22.06
CA LYS A 69 21.86 6.50 22.22
C LYS A 69 22.63 5.60 23.19
N LYS A 70 21.91 5.13 24.21
CA LYS A 70 22.50 4.29 25.28
C LYS A 70 22.05 2.83 25.22
N ILE A 71 21.20 2.47 24.24
CA ILE A 71 20.64 1.14 24.11
C ILE A 71 20.85 0.67 22.68
N LEU A 72 21.42 -0.51 22.52
CA LEU A 72 21.67 -1.17 21.25
C LEU A 72 20.70 -2.32 21.05
N GLY A 73 20.04 -2.34 19.89
CA GLY A 73 19.28 -3.51 19.40
C GLY A 73 20.15 -4.31 18.43
N THR A 74 20.54 -5.54 18.79
CA THR A 74 21.27 -6.44 17.90
C THR A 74 21.05 -7.90 18.26
N LYS A 75 21.24 -8.81 17.31
CA LYS A 75 21.26 -10.27 17.57
C LYS A 75 22.61 -10.77 18.06
N ASN A 76 23.67 -10.01 17.83
CA ASN A 76 25.03 -10.45 18.07
C ASN A 76 25.54 -9.93 19.41
N LYS A 77 25.58 -10.81 20.43
CA LYS A 77 26.08 -10.49 21.77
C LYS A 77 27.56 -10.09 21.76
N ASN A 78 28.37 -10.70 20.89
CA ASN A 78 29.82 -10.36 20.81
C ASN A 78 30.01 -8.96 20.22
N PHE A 79 29.20 -8.62 19.24
CA PHE A 79 29.15 -7.26 18.66
C PHE A 79 28.77 -6.24 19.72
N TRP A 80 27.73 -6.52 20.56
CA TRP A 80 27.39 -5.65 21.67
C TRP A 80 28.55 -5.47 22.67
N LEU A 81 29.28 -6.55 22.99
CA LEU A 81 30.45 -6.46 23.90
C LEU A 81 31.54 -5.58 23.34
N LYS A 82 31.80 -5.65 22.02
CA LYS A 82 32.71 -4.73 21.31
C LYS A 82 32.23 -3.29 21.49
N LEU A 83 30.99 -2.99 21.11
CA LEU A 83 30.44 -1.63 21.16
C LEU A 83 30.27 -1.10 22.58
N LYS A 84 30.03 -1.96 23.57
CA LYS A 84 30.01 -1.56 24.97
C LYS A 84 31.38 -1.04 25.42
N ARG A 85 32.44 -1.66 24.97
CA ARG A 85 33.81 -1.25 25.31
C ARG A 85 34.19 0.05 24.57
N ASP A 86 33.87 0.14 23.30
CA ASP A 86 34.37 1.17 22.41
C ASP A 86 33.52 2.45 22.46
N PHE A 87 32.20 2.33 22.68
CA PHE A 87 31.22 3.42 22.64
C PHE A 87 30.35 3.55 23.91
N ASN A 88 30.71 2.88 25.02
CA ASN A 88 29.98 2.96 26.29
C ASN A 88 28.47 2.62 26.18
N VAL A 89 28.08 1.71 25.30
CA VAL A 89 26.70 1.24 25.16
C VAL A 89 26.28 0.52 26.42
N LYS A 90 25.27 1.03 27.16
CA LYS A 90 24.92 0.56 28.50
C LYS A 90 24.02 -0.67 28.51
N ARG A 91 23.15 -0.81 27.53
CA ARG A 91 22.15 -1.86 27.45
C ARG A 91 22.10 -2.48 26.06
N PHE A 92 21.69 -3.73 26.05
CA PHE A 92 21.50 -4.52 24.86
C PHE A 92 20.13 -5.16 24.87
N LYS A 93 19.48 -5.21 23.72
CA LYS A 93 18.27 -5.98 23.47
C LYS A 93 18.50 -6.86 22.25
N GLU A 94 18.16 -8.13 22.36
CA GLU A 94 18.12 -9.01 21.21
C GLU A 94 16.95 -8.65 20.31
N VAL A 95 17.23 -8.37 19.05
CA VAL A 95 16.21 -7.93 18.07
C VAL A 95 16.06 -8.99 17.00
N ASP A 96 14.82 -9.38 16.72
CA ASP A 96 14.52 -10.20 15.56
C ASP A 96 14.47 -9.31 14.31
N ILE A 97 15.38 -9.54 13.36
CA ILE A 97 15.49 -8.78 12.12
C ILE A 97 14.17 -8.74 11.32
N LEU A 98 13.34 -9.78 11.47
CA LEU A 98 12.07 -9.91 10.74
C LEU A 98 10.89 -9.26 11.45
N LYS A 99 11.07 -8.79 12.68
CA LYS A 99 10.00 -8.17 13.47
C LYS A 99 10.19 -6.68 13.58
N THR A 100 9.08 -5.96 13.51
CA THR A 100 9.06 -4.55 13.84
C THR A 100 8.99 -4.43 15.36
N ASP A 101 9.93 -3.72 15.96
CA ASP A 101 9.87 -3.44 17.40
C ASP A 101 9.19 -2.10 17.64
N LYS A 102 8.00 -2.15 18.26
CA LYS A 102 7.21 -0.94 18.57
C LYS A 102 7.91 -0.01 19.60
N GLU A 103 8.89 -0.51 20.35
CA GLU A 103 9.58 0.25 21.38
C GLU A 103 10.78 1.04 20.85
N VAL A 104 11.20 0.79 19.60
CA VAL A 104 12.43 1.38 19.01
C VAL A 104 12.19 2.79 18.48
N LYS A 105 11.45 3.65 19.17
CA LYS A 105 11.16 4.94 18.53
C LYS A 105 12.13 6.07 18.86
N ASN A 106 12.85 6.14 19.94
CA ASN A 106 13.70 7.31 20.22
C ASN A 106 14.89 7.03 21.19
N LYS A 107 15.03 5.82 21.67
CA LYS A 107 16.03 5.51 22.73
C LYS A 107 17.03 4.45 22.32
N TRP A 108 16.82 3.81 21.18
CA TRP A 108 17.59 2.67 20.74
C TRP A 108 18.13 2.91 19.33
N ILE A 109 19.26 2.26 19.06
CA ILE A 109 19.76 2.05 17.70
C ILE A 109 19.67 0.54 17.43
N GLU A 110 19.01 0.14 16.34
CA GLU A 110 19.12 -1.22 15.85
C GLU A 110 20.25 -1.28 14.83
N ILE A 111 21.29 -2.06 15.15
CA ILE A 111 22.43 -2.30 14.28
C ILE A 111 22.59 -3.80 14.07
N ILE A 112 22.85 -4.18 12.84
CA ILE A 112 23.25 -5.54 12.47
C ILE A 112 24.60 -5.52 11.79
N GLU A 113 25.37 -6.59 11.97
CA GLU A 113 26.60 -6.85 11.28
C GLU A 113 26.34 -7.93 10.24
N LEU A 114 26.49 -7.58 8.96
CA LEU A 114 26.33 -8.49 7.83
C LEU A 114 27.44 -8.21 6.82
N TRP A 115 28.13 -9.27 6.35
CA TRP A 115 29.19 -9.20 5.34
C TRP A 115 30.28 -8.19 5.69
N ASP A 116 30.73 -8.21 6.94
CA ASP A 116 31.77 -7.32 7.49
C ASP A 116 31.43 -5.82 7.36
N LYS A 117 30.14 -5.51 7.23
CA LYS A 117 29.59 -4.16 7.20
C LYS A 117 28.60 -3.95 8.33
N TYR A 118 28.43 -2.70 8.74
CA TYR A 118 27.46 -2.30 9.77
C TYR A 118 26.23 -1.69 9.11
N TRP A 119 25.07 -2.14 9.54
CA TRP A 119 23.80 -1.72 8.97
C TRP A 119 22.92 -1.15 10.06
N VAL A 120 22.59 0.13 9.98
CA VAL A 120 21.77 0.86 10.95
C VAL A 120 20.36 1.03 10.43
N VAL A 121 19.38 0.66 11.24
CA VAL A 121 17.98 0.85 10.88
C VAL A 121 17.63 2.33 10.88
N ARG A 122 17.13 2.81 9.76
CA ARG A 122 16.70 4.20 9.59
C ARG A 122 15.19 4.35 9.70
N TRP A 123 14.46 3.32 9.38
CA TRP A 123 13.01 3.42 9.39
C TRP A 123 12.32 2.10 9.70
N TYR A 124 11.16 2.22 10.34
CA TYR A 124 10.25 1.12 10.66
C TYR A 124 8.85 1.45 10.18
N GLN A 125 8.15 0.45 9.67
CA GLN A 125 6.76 0.55 9.27
C GLN A 125 5.86 1.05 10.41
N ASN A 126 4.97 1.99 10.12
CA ASN A 126 3.99 2.51 11.07
C ASN A 126 2.79 1.55 11.24
N ILE A 127 3.01 0.39 11.85
CA ILE A 127 1.96 -0.62 12.06
C ILE A 127 0.78 -0.03 12.84
N GLY A 128 1.03 0.87 13.79
CA GLY A 128 -0.02 1.49 14.60
C GLY A 128 -1.05 2.26 13.78
N LEU A 129 -0.64 2.91 12.69
CA LEU A 129 -1.57 3.59 11.79
C LEU A 129 -2.57 2.61 11.16
N TYR A 130 -2.10 1.45 10.71
CA TYR A 130 -2.99 0.47 10.07
C TYR A 130 -3.89 -0.24 11.05
N GLU A 131 -3.37 -0.63 12.21
CA GLU A 131 -4.21 -1.17 13.28
C GLU A 131 -5.36 -0.21 13.58
N LYS A 132 -5.05 1.10 13.66
CA LYS A 132 -6.03 2.14 13.86
C LYS A 132 -7.05 2.21 12.71
N LEU A 133 -6.57 2.27 11.47
CA LEU A 133 -7.45 2.35 10.29
C LEU A 133 -8.26 1.09 10.07
N ASP A 134 -7.76 -0.08 10.43
CA ASP A 134 -8.47 -1.33 10.24
C ASP A 134 -9.46 -1.63 11.38
N PHE A 135 -9.17 -1.18 12.62
CA PHE A 135 -9.93 -1.60 13.79
C PHE A 135 -10.64 -0.49 14.57
N GLU A 136 -10.24 0.79 14.44
CA GLU A 136 -10.78 1.88 15.25
C GLU A 136 -11.78 2.78 14.51
N LYS A 137 -11.94 2.65 13.19
CA LYS A 137 -12.95 3.42 12.43
C LYS A 137 -14.35 3.21 13.03
N PRO A 138 -15.12 4.27 13.31
CA PRO A 138 -16.46 4.15 13.89
C PRO A 138 -17.43 3.37 13.00
N SER A 139 -17.38 3.64 11.69
CA SER A 139 -18.23 2.95 10.72
C SER A 139 -17.44 1.94 9.92
N ARG A 140 -17.56 0.67 10.30
CA ARG A 140 -16.90 -0.46 9.66
C ARG A 140 -17.82 -1.69 9.63
N SER A 141 -17.65 -2.54 8.64
CA SER A 141 -18.31 -3.84 8.59
C SER A 141 -17.35 -4.92 8.11
N MET A 142 -17.04 -5.84 8.98
CA MET A 142 -16.24 -7.04 8.68
C MET A 142 -16.94 -7.95 7.66
N GLN A 143 -18.26 -7.91 7.59
CA GLN A 143 -19.07 -8.74 6.69
C GLN A 143 -18.98 -8.30 5.24
N MET A 144 -18.64 -7.04 4.98
CA MET A 144 -18.60 -6.48 3.63
C MET A 144 -17.19 -6.46 3.01
N GLY A 145 -16.21 -7.06 3.68
CA GLY A 145 -14.89 -7.27 3.08
C GLY A 145 -14.07 -5.99 2.93
N MET A 146 -13.90 -5.22 4.00
CA MET A 146 -13.07 -4.00 3.96
C MET A 146 -11.66 -4.28 3.45
N MET A 147 -11.17 -3.38 2.62
CA MET A 147 -9.77 -3.40 2.21
C MET A 147 -8.85 -3.10 3.40
N PRO A 148 -7.84 -3.92 3.66
CA PRO A 148 -6.84 -3.60 4.66
C PRO A 148 -6.12 -2.29 4.30
N ALA A 149 -5.97 -1.39 5.28
CA ALA A 149 -5.33 -0.10 5.07
C ALA A 149 -3.92 -0.23 4.49
N LYS A 150 -3.18 -1.25 4.93
CA LYS A 150 -1.87 -1.58 4.38
C LYS A 150 -1.93 -1.89 2.88
N PHE A 151 -2.88 -2.68 2.43
CA PHE A 151 -3.01 -3.04 1.02
C PHE A 151 -3.43 -1.84 0.16
N THR A 152 -4.29 -0.98 0.69
CA THR A 152 -4.66 0.29 0.05
C THR A 152 -3.45 1.17 -0.19
N HIS A 153 -2.59 1.29 0.80
CA HIS A 153 -1.38 2.10 0.69
C HIS A 153 -0.46 1.59 -0.42
N ILE A 154 -0.25 0.29 -0.45
CA ILE A 154 0.54 -0.37 -1.49
C ILE A 154 0.00 -0.07 -2.88
N MET A 155 -1.31 -0.24 -3.08
CA MET A 155 -1.92 0.08 -4.36
C MET A 155 -1.67 1.55 -4.72
N THR A 156 -1.79 2.45 -3.76
CA THR A 156 -1.51 3.87 -3.98
C THR A 156 -0.05 4.08 -4.41
N ASN A 157 0.91 3.44 -3.77
CA ASN A 157 2.33 3.57 -4.11
C ASN A 157 2.68 2.96 -5.47
N ILE A 158 2.19 1.76 -5.80
CA ILE A 158 2.36 1.14 -7.13
C ILE A 158 1.92 2.10 -8.23
N TRP A 159 0.94 2.94 -7.93
CA TRP A 159 0.45 3.93 -8.87
C TRP A 159 1.25 5.18 -8.94
N LEU A 160 1.59 5.73 -7.80
CA LEU A 160 2.41 6.94 -7.74
C LEU A 160 3.77 6.73 -8.40
N SER A 161 4.26 5.48 -8.45
CA SER A 161 5.47 5.11 -9.18
C SER A 161 5.34 5.31 -10.69
N ARG A 162 4.13 5.24 -11.22
CA ARG A 162 3.83 5.33 -12.66
C ARG A 162 3.34 6.70 -13.09
N CYS A 163 3.20 7.64 -12.15
CA CYS A 163 2.82 9.01 -12.45
C CYS A 163 4.01 9.83 -12.91
N TYR A 164 3.94 10.42 -14.12
CA TYR A 164 4.96 11.33 -14.63
C TYR A 164 5.04 12.64 -13.85
N SER A 165 3.91 13.13 -13.38
CA SER A 165 3.84 14.31 -12.52
C SER A 165 2.87 14.05 -11.37
N ARG A 166 3.27 14.46 -10.17
CA ARG A 166 2.46 14.43 -8.96
C ARG A 166 1.85 15.79 -8.63
N GLU A 167 2.18 16.80 -9.43
CA GLU A 167 1.64 18.13 -9.27
C GLU A 167 0.15 18.14 -9.59
N ASN A 168 -0.64 18.76 -8.70
CA ASN A 168 -2.08 18.84 -8.81
C ASN A 168 -2.78 17.50 -9.06
N LEU A 169 -2.20 16.40 -8.54
CA LEU A 169 -2.78 15.08 -8.65
C LEU A 169 -3.94 14.96 -7.66
N THR A 170 -5.11 14.60 -8.18
CA THR A 170 -6.28 14.25 -7.38
C THR A 170 -6.50 12.74 -7.43
N ILE A 171 -6.57 12.11 -6.28
CA ILE A 171 -6.88 10.70 -6.17
C ILE A 171 -8.39 10.54 -6.02
N TYR A 172 -9.00 9.72 -6.87
CA TYR A 172 -10.43 9.48 -6.88
C TYR A 172 -10.76 8.02 -6.56
N ASP A 173 -11.63 7.82 -5.57
CA ASP A 173 -12.20 6.51 -5.27
C ASP A 173 -13.70 6.52 -5.51
N PRO A 174 -14.19 5.88 -6.60
CA PRO A 174 -15.61 5.82 -6.92
C PRO A 174 -16.40 4.76 -6.14
N PHE A 175 -15.74 3.99 -5.27
CA PHE A 175 -16.33 2.95 -4.42
C PHE A 175 -15.82 3.06 -2.99
N ALA A 176 -15.85 4.25 -2.47
CA ALA A 176 -15.12 4.63 -1.26
C ALA A 176 -15.61 3.93 0.01
N TRP A 177 -16.83 3.51 0.05
CA TRP A 177 -17.53 2.78 1.12
C TRP A 177 -17.20 3.26 2.54
N SER A 178 -16.20 2.69 3.22
CA SER A 178 -15.77 3.11 4.56
C SER A 178 -14.60 4.10 4.55
N GLY A 179 -14.09 4.45 3.38
CA GLY A 179 -13.09 5.47 3.17
C GLY A 179 -11.64 5.06 3.48
N THR A 180 -11.29 3.79 3.43
CA THR A 180 -9.90 3.37 3.74
C THR A 180 -8.89 4.01 2.81
N THR A 181 -9.21 4.13 1.51
CA THR A 181 -8.34 4.77 0.51
C THR A 181 -8.05 6.21 0.89
N TRP A 182 -9.06 6.94 1.35
CA TRP A 182 -8.87 8.33 1.75
C TRP A 182 -7.91 8.52 2.90
N PHE A 183 -8.05 7.75 3.97
CA PHE A 183 -7.19 7.91 5.14
C PHE A 183 -5.71 7.80 4.74
N ILE A 184 -5.41 6.84 3.87
CA ILE A 184 -4.07 6.64 3.34
C ILE A 184 -3.64 7.81 2.46
N VAL A 185 -4.49 8.24 1.53
CA VAL A 185 -4.19 9.33 0.60
C VAL A 185 -4.04 10.66 1.34
N ASN A 186 -4.87 10.91 2.34
CA ASN A 186 -4.75 12.07 3.22
C ASN A 186 -3.44 12.03 4.03
N TYR A 187 -3.09 10.87 4.59
CA TYR A 187 -1.80 10.67 5.26
C TYR A 187 -0.60 10.94 4.34
N LEU A 188 -0.71 10.59 3.06
CA LEU A 188 0.31 10.83 2.02
C LEU A 188 0.29 12.26 1.43
N TRP A 189 -0.56 13.16 1.94
CA TRP A 189 -0.64 14.58 1.53
C TRP A 189 -1.12 14.82 0.10
N TYR A 190 -1.91 13.91 -0.51
CA TYR A 190 -2.54 14.12 -1.80
C TYR A 190 -3.94 14.73 -1.68
N ASN A 191 -4.39 15.40 -2.75
CA ASN A 191 -5.78 15.80 -2.91
C ASN A 191 -6.65 14.57 -3.15
N PHE A 192 -7.92 14.63 -2.73
CA PHE A 192 -8.76 13.46 -2.76
C PHE A 192 -10.23 13.77 -3.03
N VAL A 193 -10.87 12.91 -3.81
CA VAL A 193 -12.30 12.95 -4.10
C VAL A 193 -12.91 11.56 -3.88
N TRP A 194 -14.07 11.52 -3.27
CA TRP A 194 -14.81 10.32 -2.99
C TRP A 194 -16.19 10.30 -3.58
N SER A 195 -16.61 9.15 -4.07
CA SER A 195 -18.02 8.90 -4.27
C SER A 195 -18.40 7.47 -3.89
N ASP A 196 -19.66 7.30 -3.56
CA ASP A 196 -20.29 6.02 -3.30
C ASP A 196 -21.79 6.14 -3.50
N LEU A 197 -22.49 5.01 -3.65
CA LEU A 197 -23.96 4.97 -3.66
C LEU A 197 -24.55 5.41 -2.32
N LYS A 198 -23.81 5.21 -1.22
CA LYS A 198 -24.20 5.56 0.16
C LYS A 198 -23.03 6.20 0.90
N ILE A 199 -23.14 7.46 1.19
CA ILE A 199 -22.06 8.24 1.79
C ILE A 199 -22.08 8.33 3.33
N ASN A 200 -23.12 7.85 4.00
CA ASN A 200 -23.25 8.00 5.47
C ASN A 200 -22.06 7.40 6.24
N HIS A 201 -21.55 6.24 5.79
CA HIS A 201 -20.36 5.62 6.42
C HIS A 201 -19.10 6.46 6.25
N LEU A 202 -18.99 7.12 5.08
CA LEU A 202 -17.88 8.01 4.76
C LEU A 202 -17.89 9.25 5.65
N GLU A 203 -19.04 9.88 5.83
CA GLU A 203 -19.19 11.08 6.66
C GLU A 203 -18.83 10.82 8.12
N ILE A 204 -19.32 9.73 8.71
CA ILE A 204 -19.00 9.34 10.08
C ILE A 204 -17.49 9.09 10.25
N ASN A 205 -16.89 8.38 9.34
CA ASN A 205 -15.46 8.08 9.39
C ASN A 205 -14.60 9.30 9.12
N ARG A 206 -15.07 10.23 8.28
CA ARG A 206 -14.44 11.51 8.01
C ARG A 206 -14.34 12.37 9.26
N GLU A 207 -15.45 12.54 9.96
CA GLU A 207 -15.48 13.35 11.19
C GLU A 207 -14.51 12.77 12.23
N TRP A 208 -14.48 11.45 12.36
CA TRP A 208 -13.54 10.78 13.22
C TRP A 208 -12.08 11.04 12.82
N TRP A 209 -11.75 10.97 11.51
CA TRP A 209 -10.37 11.12 11.03
C TRP A 209 -9.85 12.54 11.20
N ILE A 210 -10.66 13.54 10.96
CA ILE A 210 -10.26 14.96 11.12
C ILE A 210 -9.73 15.22 12.54
N GLY A 211 -10.27 14.55 13.54
CA GLY A 211 -9.80 14.63 14.92
C GLY A 211 -8.50 13.86 15.22
N GLN A 212 -7.94 13.15 14.25
CA GLN A 212 -6.74 12.35 14.49
C GLN A 212 -5.46 13.13 14.20
N LYS A 213 -4.40 12.84 14.96
CA LYS A 213 -3.07 13.46 14.78
C LYS A 213 -2.43 13.16 13.42
N ASP A 214 -2.83 12.05 12.79
CA ASP A 214 -2.30 11.61 11.50
C ASP A 214 -3.03 12.26 10.31
N SER A 215 -4.09 13.04 10.58
CA SER A 215 -4.81 13.81 9.58
C SER A 215 -4.02 15.07 9.19
N ASN A 216 -3.89 15.33 7.90
CA ASN A 216 -3.16 16.51 7.41
C ASN A 216 -4.06 17.75 7.20
N GLY A 217 -5.35 17.66 7.51
CA GLY A 217 -6.30 18.76 7.37
C GLY A 217 -6.63 19.19 5.92
N LYS A 218 -6.10 18.49 4.90
CA LYS A 218 -6.40 18.83 3.50
C LYS A 218 -7.87 18.62 3.17
N ASN A 219 -8.38 19.51 2.34
CA ASN A 219 -9.74 19.44 1.82
C ASN A 219 -9.91 18.23 0.89
N PHE A 220 -11.12 17.74 0.89
CA PHE A 220 -11.56 16.64 0.05
C PHE A 220 -13.04 16.81 -0.27
N ASP A 221 -13.48 16.29 -1.39
CA ASP A 221 -14.88 16.30 -1.78
C ASP A 221 -15.49 14.91 -1.63
N ILE A 222 -16.69 14.87 -1.08
CA ILE A 222 -17.51 13.66 -0.98
C ILE A 222 -18.83 13.94 -1.66
N PHE A 223 -19.23 13.04 -2.56
CA PHE A 223 -20.55 13.14 -3.17
C PHE A 223 -21.18 11.78 -3.40
N GLN A 224 -22.50 11.73 -3.27
CA GLN A 224 -23.25 10.52 -3.57
C GLN A 224 -23.32 10.32 -5.09
N HIS A 225 -22.88 9.17 -5.58
CA HIS A 225 -22.83 8.90 -7.00
C HIS A 225 -22.86 7.40 -7.31
N ASP A 226 -23.56 7.04 -8.39
CA ASP A 226 -23.46 5.74 -9.03
C ASP A 226 -22.49 5.84 -10.20
N ILE A 227 -21.35 5.17 -10.12
CA ILE A 227 -20.31 5.18 -11.16
C ILE A 227 -20.80 4.64 -12.52
N SER A 228 -21.97 4.04 -12.59
CA SER A 228 -22.58 3.65 -13.85
C SER A 228 -23.16 4.84 -14.65
N ASN A 229 -23.27 5.99 -14.02
CA ASN A 229 -23.71 7.25 -14.60
C ASN A 229 -22.51 8.16 -14.90
N ASP A 230 -22.71 9.21 -15.67
CA ASP A 230 -21.69 10.21 -15.95
C ASP A 230 -21.38 11.01 -14.66
N ILE A 231 -20.12 11.29 -14.40
CA ILE A 231 -19.69 12.04 -13.21
C ILE A 231 -20.10 13.51 -13.39
N PRO A 232 -20.69 14.15 -12.35
CA PRO A 232 -21.10 15.55 -12.42
C PRO A 232 -19.92 16.48 -12.74
N ASP A 233 -20.17 17.50 -13.55
CA ASP A 233 -19.17 18.48 -13.94
C ASP A 233 -18.56 19.19 -12.72
N GLY A 234 -17.26 19.46 -12.82
CA GLY A 234 -16.51 20.17 -11.76
C GLY A 234 -16.20 19.34 -10.52
N LYS A 235 -16.49 18.04 -10.50
CA LYS A 235 -16.16 17.14 -9.39
C LYS A 235 -14.75 16.58 -9.45
N LEU A 236 -14.14 16.55 -10.63
CA LEU A 236 -12.81 16.02 -10.84
C LEU A 236 -11.89 17.07 -11.46
N ASP A 237 -10.64 17.07 -11.01
CA ASP A 237 -9.58 17.89 -11.59
C ASP A 237 -9.07 17.30 -12.92
N TRP A 238 -8.15 18.02 -13.58
CA TRP A 238 -7.57 17.57 -14.83
C TRP A 238 -6.71 16.30 -14.70
N ASN A 239 -5.91 16.20 -13.63
CA ASN A 239 -4.97 15.09 -13.40
C ASN A 239 -5.51 14.14 -12.32
N ILE A 240 -5.98 12.98 -12.74
CA ILE A 240 -6.72 12.06 -11.89
C ILE A 240 -6.02 10.71 -11.83
N LEU A 241 -5.94 10.20 -10.61
CA LEU A 241 -5.58 8.83 -10.34
C LEU A 241 -6.75 8.12 -9.65
N ILE A 242 -7.34 7.15 -10.28
CA ILE A 242 -8.33 6.30 -9.65
C ILE A 242 -7.63 5.20 -8.86
N VAL A 243 -7.89 5.15 -7.56
CA VAL A 243 -7.45 4.08 -6.65
C VAL A 243 -8.68 3.51 -5.98
N SER A 244 -9.02 2.29 -6.30
CA SER A 244 -10.23 1.71 -5.76
C SER A 244 -10.10 0.22 -5.45
N GLU A 245 -10.67 -0.17 -4.33
CA GLU A 245 -10.98 -1.57 -4.10
C GLU A 245 -12.42 -1.83 -4.52
N TRP A 246 -12.56 -2.77 -5.42
CA TRP A 246 -13.86 -3.23 -5.77
C TRP A 246 -14.34 -4.40 -4.94
N TRP A 247 -15.62 -4.43 -4.79
CA TRP A 247 -16.42 -5.35 -4.04
C TRP A 247 -16.02 -6.83 -4.21
N LEU A 248 -15.65 -7.47 -3.11
CA LEU A 248 -15.41 -8.92 -3.05
C LEU A 248 -16.68 -9.73 -2.83
N TRP A 249 -17.83 -9.11 -3.06
CA TRP A 249 -19.14 -9.75 -2.90
C TRP A 249 -19.50 -10.59 -4.14
N PRO A 250 -20.25 -11.65 -3.97
CA PRO A 250 -20.71 -12.19 -2.68
C PRO A 250 -19.62 -12.97 -1.95
N ILE A 251 -19.75 -13.08 -0.62
CA ILE A 251 -18.84 -13.89 0.19
C ILE A 251 -18.93 -15.33 -0.29
N VAL A 252 -17.89 -15.83 -0.94
CA VAL A 252 -17.82 -17.20 -1.41
C VAL A 252 -17.69 -18.12 -0.20
N LYS A 253 -18.71 -18.93 0.00
CA LYS A 253 -18.70 -19.97 1.03
C LYS A 253 -17.74 -21.09 0.62
N SER A 254 -17.26 -21.85 1.58
CA SER A 254 -16.37 -22.99 1.33
C SER A 254 -16.97 -24.08 0.44
N VAL A 255 -18.30 -24.09 0.29
CA VAL A 255 -19.08 -25.02 -0.50
C VAL A 255 -19.66 -24.43 -1.77
N SER A 256 -19.24 -23.25 -2.20
CA SER A 256 -19.71 -22.65 -3.45
C SER A 256 -19.34 -23.49 -4.66
N THR A 257 -20.31 -23.76 -5.51
CA THR A 257 -20.12 -24.54 -6.74
C THR A 257 -19.45 -23.71 -7.84
N PRO A 258 -18.80 -24.34 -8.83
CA PRO A 258 -18.26 -23.62 -9.99
C PRO A 258 -19.30 -22.77 -10.72
N GLN A 259 -20.55 -23.22 -10.79
CA GLN A 259 -21.66 -22.49 -11.41
C GLN A 259 -22.03 -21.22 -10.63
N GLU A 260 -22.06 -21.31 -9.29
CA GLU A 260 -22.27 -20.14 -8.43
C GLU A 260 -21.14 -19.14 -8.59
N ILE A 261 -19.89 -19.60 -8.64
CA ILE A 261 -18.71 -18.74 -8.84
C ILE A 261 -18.77 -18.05 -10.20
N ALA A 262 -19.12 -18.77 -11.25
CA ALA A 262 -19.30 -18.19 -12.59
C ALA A 262 -20.42 -17.12 -12.60
N LYS A 263 -21.53 -17.37 -11.90
CA LYS A 263 -22.60 -16.37 -11.72
C LYS A 263 -22.07 -15.12 -11.02
N TYR A 264 -21.31 -15.27 -9.93
CA TYR A 264 -20.70 -14.15 -9.20
C TYR A 264 -19.74 -13.35 -10.08
N GLN A 265 -18.89 -14.03 -10.85
CA GLN A 265 -18.00 -13.36 -11.78
C GLN A 265 -18.77 -12.55 -12.83
N ASN A 266 -19.89 -13.06 -13.34
CA ASN A 266 -20.74 -12.33 -14.29
C ASN A 266 -21.40 -11.09 -13.68
N GLU A 267 -21.88 -11.18 -12.43
CA GLU A 267 -22.43 -10.02 -11.70
C GLU A 267 -21.37 -8.94 -11.51
N VAL A 268 -20.18 -9.33 -11.07
CA VAL A 268 -19.02 -8.47 -10.93
C VAL A 268 -18.63 -7.86 -12.29
N TRP A 269 -18.57 -8.68 -13.35
CA TRP A 269 -18.23 -8.21 -14.69
C TRP A 269 -19.18 -7.13 -15.18
N ASN A 270 -20.48 -7.28 -14.97
CA ASN A 270 -21.46 -6.28 -15.39
C ASN A 270 -21.19 -4.89 -14.77
N LEU A 271 -20.70 -4.86 -13.55
CA LEU A 271 -20.31 -3.62 -12.87
C LEU A 271 -19.01 -3.07 -13.46
N TYR A 272 -17.97 -3.92 -13.63
CA TYR A 272 -16.69 -3.50 -14.23
C TYR A 272 -16.84 -2.96 -15.64
N LYS A 273 -17.72 -3.58 -16.43
CA LYS A 273 -18.03 -3.11 -17.78
C LYS A 273 -18.55 -1.67 -17.77
N LYS A 274 -19.42 -1.33 -16.85
CA LYS A 274 -19.93 0.03 -16.68
C LYS A 274 -18.81 0.97 -16.24
N PHE A 275 -18.06 0.62 -15.23
CA PHE A 275 -16.95 1.42 -14.74
C PHE A 275 -15.91 1.72 -15.82
N VAL A 276 -15.36 0.71 -16.49
CA VAL A 276 -14.39 0.93 -17.56
C VAL A 276 -14.97 1.86 -18.63
N THR A 277 -16.27 1.73 -18.93
CA THR A 277 -16.93 2.63 -19.87
C THR A 277 -16.98 4.07 -19.35
N THR A 278 -17.35 4.28 -18.08
CA THR A 278 -17.45 5.62 -17.48
C THR A 278 -16.08 6.29 -17.39
N ILE A 279 -15.07 5.59 -16.88
CA ILE A 279 -13.72 6.18 -16.80
C ILE A 279 -13.11 6.46 -18.16
N SER A 280 -13.50 5.68 -19.19
CA SER A 280 -13.07 5.92 -20.56
C SER A 280 -13.73 7.16 -21.19
N LYS A 281 -14.92 7.54 -20.74
CA LYS A 281 -15.53 8.83 -21.12
C LYS A 281 -14.73 9.99 -20.50
N ILE A 282 -14.36 9.87 -19.22
CA ILE A 282 -13.57 10.87 -18.51
C ILE A 282 -12.18 11.03 -19.14
N LYS A 283 -11.55 9.95 -19.60
CA LYS A 283 -10.25 9.96 -20.26
C LYS A 283 -10.21 10.91 -21.48
N LYS A 284 -11.34 11.19 -22.12
CA LYS A 284 -11.41 12.10 -23.26
C LYS A 284 -11.16 13.56 -22.90
N SER A 285 -11.42 13.94 -21.65
CA SER A 285 -11.32 15.33 -21.16
C SER A 285 -10.32 15.51 -20.01
N HIS A 286 -9.77 14.44 -19.47
CA HIS A 286 -8.88 14.45 -18.32
C HIS A 286 -7.68 13.52 -18.53
N HIS A 287 -6.56 13.87 -17.91
CA HIS A 287 -5.43 12.96 -17.79
C HIS A 287 -5.72 11.97 -16.66
N ILE A 288 -6.11 10.76 -17.01
CA ILE A 288 -6.59 9.76 -16.06
C ILE A 288 -5.83 8.44 -16.17
N LYS A 289 -5.55 7.89 -15.01
CA LYS A 289 -5.05 6.52 -14.84
C LYS A 289 -5.92 5.82 -13.81
N ALA A 290 -5.93 4.47 -13.81
CA ALA A 290 -6.70 3.74 -12.83
C ALA A 290 -5.97 2.50 -12.30
N VAL A 291 -5.98 2.29 -10.99
CA VAL A 291 -5.61 1.05 -10.31
C VAL A 291 -6.78 0.57 -9.47
N PHE A 292 -7.07 -0.65 -9.63
CA PHE A 292 -8.16 -1.24 -8.88
C PHE A 292 -7.93 -2.73 -8.69
N THR A 293 -8.64 -3.32 -7.78
CA THR A 293 -8.58 -4.76 -7.58
C THR A 293 -9.77 -5.45 -8.21
N ILE A 294 -9.56 -6.69 -8.61
CA ILE A 294 -10.65 -7.61 -8.95
C ILE A 294 -10.64 -8.81 -8.02
N PRO A 295 -11.79 -9.43 -7.75
CA PRO A 295 -11.82 -10.70 -7.06
C PRO A 295 -11.16 -11.77 -7.91
N TYR A 296 -10.30 -12.55 -7.28
CA TYR A 296 -9.65 -13.73 -7.86
C TYR A 296 -10.06 -14.98 -7.07
N TYR A 297 -10.78 -15.87 -7.70
CA TYR A 297 -11.30 -17.07 -7.07
C TYR A 297 -10.24 -18.18 -7.11
N ILE A 298 -9.68 -18.51 -5.96
CA ILE A 298 -8.55 -19.43 -5.82
C ILE A 298 -8.98 -20.83 -6.28
N ASN A 299 -8.14 -21.45 -7.14
CA ASN A 299 -8.38 -22.77 -7.75
C ASN A 299 -9.67 -22.86 -8.59
N GLN A 300 -10.13 -21.75 -9.13
CA GLN A 300 -11.27 -21.69 -10.04
C GLN A 300 -10.91 -21.04 -11.37
N ASN A 301 -11.78 -21.18 -12.36
CA ASN A 301 -11.63 -20.46 -13.61
C ASN A 301 -11.94 -18.97 -13.39
N ASN A 302 -10.96 -18.10 -13.70
CA ASN A 302 -11.08 -16.65 -13.53
C ASN A 302 -11.02 -15.97 -14.91
N PHE A 303 -12.14 -15.42 -15.36
CA PHE A 303 -12.22 -14.77 -16.67
C PHE A 303 -12.20 -13.22 -16.59
N LEU A 304 -12.41 -12.65 -15.39
CA LEU A 304 -12.56 -11.20 -15.22
C LEU A 304 -11.38 -10.39 -15.76
N GLU A 305 -10.15 -10.86 -15.57
CA GLU A 305 -8.97 -10.18 -16.08
C GLU A 305 -8.98 -10.06 -17.60
N GLN A 306 -9.31 -11.15 -18.31
CA GLN A 306 -9.37 -11.17 -19.78
C GLN A 306 -10.48 -10.28 -20.30
N GLU A 307 -11.64 -10.31 -19.67
CA GLU A 307 -12.78 -9.46 -20.04
C GLU A 307 -12.46 -7.97 -19.85
N ILE A 308 -11.82 -7.61 -18.73
CA ILE A 308 -11.41 -6.22 -18.49
C ILE A 308 -10.35 -5.80 -19.50
N LYS A 309 -9.35 -6.64 -19.76
CA LYS A 309 -8.33 -6.38 -20.78
C LYS A 309 -8.96 -6.13 -22.15
N SER A 310 -9.84 -7.02 -22.57
CA SER A 310 -10.56 -6.90 -23.86
C SER A 310 -11.36 -5.60 -23.91
N ARG A 311 -12.13 -5.31 -22.85
CA ARG A 311 -12.95 -4.09 -22.78
C ARG A 311 -12.10 -2.83 -22.75
N SER A 312 -11.01 -2.82 -22.01
CA SER A 312 -10.09 -1.69 -21.92
C SER A 312 -9.47 -1.35 -23.26
N SER A 313 -9.09 -2.37 -24.03
CA SER A 313 -8.52 -2.20 -25.38
C SER A 313 -9.48 -1.51 -26.35
N THR A 314 -10.80 -1.64 -26.17
CA THR A 314 -11.79 -0.92 -27.01
C THR A 314 -11.81 0.60 -26.78
N PHE A 315 -11.14 1.08 -25.74
CA PHE A 315 -11.03 2.50 -25.36
C PHE A 315 -9.59 2.99 -25.29
N ASP A 316 -8.67 2.33 -25.97
CA ASP A 316 -7.24 2.68 -26.04
C ASP A 316 -6.55 2.76 -24.68
N TRP A 317 -6.96 1.93 -23.72
CA TRP A 317 -6.23 1.77 -22.48
C TRP A 317 -5.06 0.79 -22.64
N LYS A 318 -3.90 1.21 -22.18
CA LYS A 318 -2.80 0.29 -21.92
C LYS A 318 -3.11 -0.48 -20.64
N PHE A 319 -3.34 -1.78 -20.77
CA PHE A 319 -3.67 -2.68 -19.67
C PHE A 319 -2.42 -3.40 -19.16
N SER A 320 -2.29 -3.48 -17.85
CA SER A 320 -1.38 -4.39 -17.17
C SER A 320 -1.99 -4.89 -15.85
N SER A 321 -1.41 -5.93 -15.27
CA SER A 321 -1.79 -6.46 -13.97
C SER A 321 -0.56 -6.88 -13.18
N VAL A 322 -0.68 -6.92 -11.86
CA VAL A 322 0.36 -7.52 -11.01
C VAL A 322 0.11 -9.03 -10.95
N ASP A 323 1.12 -9.83 -11.23
CA ASP A 323 1.00 -11.30 -11.32
C ASP A 323 0.69 -11.97 -9.97
N GLU A 324 0.95 -11.29 -8.87
CA GLU A 324 0.71 -11.79 -7.53
C GLU A 324 -0.74 -11.61 -7.09
N ILE A 325 -1.28 -12.62 -6.41
CA ILE A 325 -2.63 -12.57 -5.83
C ILE A 325 -2.50 -12.28 -4.33
N TYR A 326 -3.11 -11.20 -3.88
CA TYR A 326 -3.22 -10.91 -2.45
C TYR A 326 -4.35 -11.72 -1.84
N ALA A 327 -4.01 -12.74 -1.06
CA ALA A 327 -4.94 -13.55 -0.29
C ALA A 327 -4.31 -14.04 1.00
N ARG A 328 -5.11 -14.23 2.05
CA ARG A 328 -4.69 -14.97 3.25
C ARG A 328 -4.83 -16.47 2.97
N GLU A 329 -4.05 -17.29 3.66
CA GLU A 329 -4.01 -18.76 3.45
C GLU A 329 -5.39 -19.46 3.47
N TRP A 330 -6.31 -18.93 4.26
CA TRP A 330 -7.66 -19.48 4.41
C TRP A 330 -8.72 -18.85 3.48
N GLN A 331 -8.38 -17.79 2.75
CA GLN A 331 -9.32 -17.11 1.87
C GLN A 331 -9.54 -17.89 0.57
N LYS A 332 -10.78 -17.97 0.13
CA LYS A 332 -11.18 -18.55 -1.15
C LYS A 332 -11.22 -17.54 -2.29
N VAL A 333 -11.22 -16.27 -1.93
CA VAL A 333 -11.17 -15.15 -2.87
C VAL A 333 -10.03 -14.24 -2.48
N GLY A 334 -9.09 -14.09 -3.39
CA GLY A 334 -8.00 -13.12 -3.33
C GLY A 334 -8.34 -11.84 -4.10
N ARG A 335 -7.37 -10.94 -4.14
CA ARG A 335 -7.40 -9.69 -4.91
C ARG A 335 -6.30 -9.71 -5.93
N LYS A 336 -6.63 -9.44 -7.18
CA LYS A 336 -5.66 -9.20 -8.25
C LYS A 336 -5.67 -7.72 -8.61
N ILE A 337 -4.49 -7.11 -8.70
CA ILE A 337 -4.35 -5.69 -9.00
C ILE A 337 -4.35 -5.51 -10.52
N MET A 338 -5.25 -4.65 -11.01
CA MET A 338 -5.39 -4.24 -12.40
C MET A 338 -4.94 -2.80 -12.58
N ILE A 339 -4.39 -2.51 -13.74
CA ILE A 339 -3.79 -1.22 -14.09
C ILE A 339 -4.24 -0.79 -15.46
N LEU A 340 -4.77 0.44 -15.57
CA LEU A 340 -5.15 1.11 -16.84
C LEU A 340 -4.40 2.44 -16.98
N GLU A 341 -3.68 2.60 -18.08
CA GLU A 341 -2.88 3.79 -18.42
C GLU A 341 -3.32 4.41 -19.73
#